data_d98286e963ab7014f2a74bcb64190a78
#
_entry.id   d98286e963ab7014f2a74bcb64190a78
#
_cell.length_a   1.000
_cell.length_b   1.000
_cell.length_c   1.000
_cell.angle_alpha   90.00
_cell.angle_beta   90.00
_cell.angle_gamma   90.00
#
_symmetry.space_group_name_H-M   'P 1'
#
loop_
_entity.id
_entity.type
_entity.pdbx_description
1 polymer ?
#
loop_
_entity_poly.entity_id
_entity_poly.type
_entity_poly.pdbx_seq_one_letter_code
_entity_poly.pdbx_strand_id
1 'polypeptide(L)' 'MAKLTKLAKVSESITINRYDNAWMVEIGGRDKKEDWKNTKTVCNTEQELVDLIKEYNTMELDN' A
#
# COMPACT_ATOMS: atom_id res chain seq x y z
N MET A 1 11.23 6.64 -0.46
CA MET A 1 10.13 7.58 -0.13
C MET A 1 8.95 6.77 0.41
N ALA A 2 8.45 7.14 1.57
CA ALA A 2 7.35 6.43 2.19
C ALA A 2 6.03 6.82 1.53
N LYS A 3 5.28 5.82 1.06
CA LYS A 3 3.99 6.05 0.40
C LYS A 3 2.80 5.62 1.25
N LEU A 4 3.05 4.91 2.34
CA LEU A 4 2.01 4.40 3.22
C LEU A 4 1.98 5.11 4.57
N THR A 5 2.40 6.38 4.60
CA THR A 5 2.50 7.15 5.84
C THR A 5 1.16 7.42 6.51
N LYS A 6 0.07 7.34 5.77
CA LYS A 6 -1.28 7.56 6.31
C LYS A 6 -1.80 6.39 7.13
N LEU A 7 -1.16 5.24 7.00
CA LEU A 7 -1.59 4.02 7.68
C LEU A 7 -0.66 3.69 8.84
N ALA A 8 -1.23 3.31 9.96
CA ALA A 8 -0.45 2.76 11.08
C ALA A 8 -0.36 1.25 10.98
N LYS A 9 -1.43 0.62 10.50
CA LYS A 9 -1.50 -0.83 10.29
C LYS A 9 -2.08 -1.10 8.92
N VAL A 10 -1.72 -2.22 8.33
CA VAL A 10 -2.17 -2.60 6.99
C VAL A 10 -2.92 -3.93 7.02
N SER A 11 -3.82 -4.09 6.06
CA SER A 11 -4.54 -5.34 5.85
C SER A 11 -3.57 -6.44 5.41
N GLU A 12 -3.90 -7.68 5.69
CA GLU A 12 -3.11 -8.82 5.23
C GLU A 12 -3.22 -9.06 3.73
N SER A 13 -4.15 -8.40 3.07
CA SER A 13 -4.36 -8.54 1.62
C SER A 13 -4.16 -7.21 0.93
N ILE A 14 -3.54 -7.24 -0.24
CA ILE A 14 -3.43 -6.06 -1.10
C ILE A 14 -3.94 -6.43 -2.48
N THR A 15 -4.40 -5.43 -3.22
CA THR A 15 -4.87 -5.61 -4.59
C THR A 15 -3.95 -4.87 -5.54
N ILE A 16 -3.47 -5.57 -6.55
CA ILE A 16 -2.60 -4.99 -7.58
C ILE A 16 -3.30 -5.13 -8.92
N ASN A 17 -3.56 -4.01 -9.57
CA ASN A 17 -4.14 -3.98 -10.90
C ASN A 17 -3.09 -3.51 -11.90
N ARG A 18 -2.92 -4.27 -12.96
CA ARG A 18 -1.95 -3.93 -13.99
C ARG A 18 -2.65 -3.16 -15.11
N TYR A 19 -2.06 -2.03 -15.49
CA TYR A 19 -2.44 -1.25 -16.66
C TYR A 19 -1.30 -1.26 -17.66
N ASP A 20 -1.52 -0.73 -18.85
CA ASP A 20 -0.50 -0.74 -19.90
C ASP A 20 0.80 -0.05 -19.48
N ASN A 21 0.69 1.03 -18.72
CA ASN A 21 1.84 1.88 -18.38
C ASN A 21 2.15 1.93 -16.89
N ALA A 22 1.38 1.21 -16.08
CA ALA A 22 1.53 1.37 -14.63
C ALA A 22 0.82 0.24 -13.88
N TRP A 23 1.03 0.23 -12.57
CA TRP A 23 0.28 -0.64 -11.66
C TRP A 23 -0.44 0.24 -10.64
N MET A 24 -1.69 -0.11 -10.35
CA MET A 24 -2.45 0.51 -9.27
C MET A 24 -2.47 -0.46 -8.09
N VAL A 25 -1.94 -0.03 -6.95
CA VAL A 25 -1.91 -0.86 -5.75
C VAL A 25 -2.89 -0.30 -4.72
N GLU A 26 -3.82 -1.13 -4.29
CA GLU A 26 -4.79 -0.75 -3.27
C GLU A 26 -4.45 -1.47 -1.98
N ILE A 27 -4.22 -0.70 -0.93
CA ILE A 27 -3.88 -1.22 0.39
C ILE A 27 -4.84 -0.60 1.40
N GLY A 28 -5.58 -1.47 2.08
CA GLY A 28 -6.44 -1.03 3.16
C GLY A 28 -5.74 -1.16 4.50
N GLY A 29 -6.17 -0.38 5.47
CA GLY A 29 -5.60 -0.47 6.80
C GLY A 29 -6.25 0.53 7.74
N ARG A 30 -5.65 0.69 8.92
CA ARG A 30 -6.10 1.64 9.91
C ARG A 30 -5.05 2.72 10.13
N ASP A 31 -5.52 3.95 10.30
CA ASP A 31 -4.63 5.05 10.63
C ASP A 31 -4.36 5.09 12.15
N LYS A 32 -3.66 6.12 12.61
CA LYS A 32 -3.32 6.25 14.04
C LYS A 32 -4.54 6.43 14.95
N LYS A 33 -5.66 6.83 14.37
CA LYS A 33 -6.93 6.99 15.09
C LYS A 33 -7.79 5.73 15.03
N GLU A 34 -7.25 4.68 14.44
CA GLU A 34 -7.93 3.40 14.24
C GLU A 34 -9.11 3.47 13.27
N ASP A 35 -9.16 4.50 12.43
CA ASP A 35 -10.14 4.60 11.36
C ASP A 35 -9.65 3.82 10.15
N TRP A 36 -10.56 3.09 9.54
CA TRP A 36 -10.23 2.33 8.33
C TRP A 36 -10.06 3.26 7.15
N LYS A 37 -8.98 3.06 6.41
CA LYS A 37 -8.72 3.82 5.20
C LYS A 37 -8.18 2.92 4.10
N ASN A 38 -8.57 3.23 2.87
CA ASN A 38 -8.00 2.57 1.70
C ASN A 38 -7.06 3.55 1.02
N THR A 39 -5.89 3.08 0.65
CA THR A 39 -4.95 3.90 -0.11
C THR A 39 -4.81 3.30 -1.52
N LYS A 40 -4.70 4.18 -2.50
CA LYS A 40 -4.44 3.79 -3.87
C LYS A 40 -3.15 4.46 -4.31
N THR A 41 -2.19 3.68 -4.74
CA THR A 41 -0.89 4.17 -5.16
C THR A 41 -0.63 3.73 -6.58
N VAL A 42 -0.29 4.68 -7.45
CA VAL A 42 0.08 4.37 -8.82
C VAL A 42 1.59 4.20 -8.88
N CYS A 43 2.03 3.06 -9.38
CA CYS A 43 3.45 2.77 -9.58
C CYS A 43 3.71 2.75 -11.08
N ASN A 44 4.56 3.64 -11.55
CA ASN A 44 4.85 3.80 -12.98
C ASN A 44 5.95 2.86 -13.47
N THR A 45 6.71 2.29 -12.56
CA THR A 45 7.78 1.35 -12.89
C THR A 45 7.70 0.15 -11.96
N GLU A 46 8.30 -0.93 -12.41
CA GLU A 46 8.39 -2.15 -11.61
C GLU A 46 9.17 -1.89 -10.32
N GLN A 47 10.19 -1.03 -10.38
CA GLN A 47 10.96 -0.69 -9.20
C GLN A 47 10.10 0.03 -8.14
N GLU A 48 9.24 0.93 -8.58
CA GLU A 48 8.31 1.59 -7.65
C GLU A 48 7.36 0.60 -7.00
N LEU A 49 6.90 -0.38 -7.77
CA LEU A 49 6.02 -1.43 -7.25
C LEU A 49 6.75 -2.27 -6.19
N VAL A 50 7.99 -2.67 -6.49
CA VAL A 50 8.80 -3.45 -5.55
C VAL A 50 9.05 -2.65 -4.27
N ASP A 51 9.38 -1.36 -4.40
CA ASP A 51 9.64 -0.51 -3.24
C ASP A 51 8.40 -0.37 -2.37
N LEU A 52 7.23 -0.25 -2.98
CA LEU A 52 5.97 -0.16 -2.24
C LEU A 52 5.69 -1.44 -1.47
N ILE A 53 5.93 -2.59 -2.09
CA ILE A 53 5.74 -3.88 -1.43
C ILE A 53 6.72 -4.03 -0.27
N LYS A 54 7.95 -3.59 -0.42
CA LYS A 54 8.93 -3.63 0.67
C LYS A 54 8.48 -2.76 1.84
N GLU A 55 7.95 -1.59 1.57
CA GLU A 55 7.42 -0.72 2.61
C GLU A 55 6.24 -1.38 3.30
N TYR A 56 5.32 -1.97 2.54
CA TYR A 56 4.18 -2.70 3.07
C TYR A 56 4.64 -3.80 4.03
N ASN A 57 5.69 -4.53 3.68
CA ASN A 57 6.20 -5.62 4.49
C ASN A 57 6.79 -5.17 5.83
N THR A 58 7.14 -3.90 5.96
CA THR A 58 7.67 -3.37 7.22
C THR A 58 6.58 -2.90 8.17
N MET A 59 5.33 -2.83 7.70
CA MET A 59 4.24 -2.29 8.49
C MET A 59 3.55 -3.39 9.30
N GLU A 60 2.96 -2.99 10.42
CA GLU A 60 2.23 -3.90 11.28
C GLU A 60 0.92 -4.32 10.61
N LEU A 61 0.60 -5.60 10.72
CA LEU A 61 -0.67 -6.11 10.19
C LEU A 61 -1.81 -5.81 11.16
N ASP A 62 -2.95 -5.44 10.58
CA ASP A 62 -4.18 -5.21 11.33
C ASP A 62 -4.97 -6.53 11.35
N ASN A 63 -4.69 -7.35 12.32
CA ASN A 63 -5.35 -8.64 12.51
C ASN A 63 -6.32 -8.59 13.68
#